data_9c9db3e4f33a8a5f9c7b3b5ec32b4b29
#
_entry.id   9c9db3e4f33a8a5f9c7b3b5ec32b4b29
#
_cell.length_a   1.000
_cell.length_b   1.000
_cell.length_c   1.000
_cell.angle_alpha   90.00
_cell.angle_beta   90.00
_cell.angle_gamma   90.00
#
_symmetry.space_group_name_H-M   'P 1'
#
loop_
_entity.id
_entity.type
_entity.pdbx_description
1 polymer ?
#
loop_
_entity_poly.entity_id
_entity_poly.type
_entity_poly.pdbx_seq_one_letter_code
_entity_poly.pdbx_strand_id
1 'polypeptide(L)'
;QPDVDLPIKGKTMIMLFGKPSTRTRISFDLAVKQLGGSSIILNQDEIHYGKGDETIKDTAKVLSQYADILMIRTDSHNDVDEFQKHLDIPIINGLTDLSHPCQIMADILTFEEAKGDINGKTIAWLGDGNNVSNSFIEAATKFKFELKIACPKKYQPNKKIVSEAKKNNCKLLITEDPFEAAEGADCVMTDKWISMSDKGDKKKKKKILKKFQVNKKLMNSAKTDAIFMHCLPASRDEEVTSEVMDGKQSVVWLQAFNRIHAQKSIIEWCLK
;
A
#
# COMPACT_ATOMS: atom_id res chain seq x y z
N GLN A 1 2.71 29.06 22.94
CA GLN A 1 2.60 27.83 22.12
C GLN A 1 3.86 27.74 21.30
N PRO A 2 4.54 26.59 21.23
CA PRO A 2 5.64 26.44 20.28
C PRO A 2 5.12 26.73 18.88
N ASP A 3 5.91 27.44 18.05
CA ASP A 3 5.59 27.65 16.65
C ASP A 3 5.39 26.28 16.01
N VAL A 4 4.13 25.96 15.67
CA VAL A 4 3.82 24.73 14.96
C VAL A 4 4.30 24.93 13.53
N ASP A 5 5.31 24.17 13.14
CA ASP A 5 5.79 24.17 11.77
C ASP A 5 4.63 23.70 10.85
N LEU A 6 4.21 24.59 9.96
CA LEU A 6 3.13 24.37 8.99
C LEU A 6 3.70 24.43 7.57
N PRO A 7 4.48 23.40 7.17
CA PRO A 7 5.31 23.44 5.96
C PRO A 7 4.52 23.61 4.66
N ILE A 8 3.21 23.28 4.66
CA ILE A 8 2.34 23.45 3.49
C ILE A 8 1.21 24.44 3.72
N LYS A 9 1.43 25.45 4.59
CA LYS A 9 0.45 26.52 4.83
C LYS A 9 0.04 27.21 3.53
N GLY A 10 -1.28 27.29 3.31
CA GLY A 10 -1.88 27.89 2.11
C GLY A 10 -1.87 26.99 0.87
N LYS A 11 -1.33 25.79 0.97
CA LYS A 11 -1.37 24.80 -0.11
C LYS A 11 -2.67 23.99 -0.08
N THR A 12 -3.13 23.61 -1.28
CA THR A 12 -4.35 22.82 -1.46
C THR A 12 -4.03 21.48 -2.14
N MET A 13 -4.46 20.39 -1.51
CA MET A 13 -4.44 19.05 -2.11
C MET A 13 -5.82 18.68 -2.64
N ILE A 14 -5.92 18.29 -3.91
CA ILE A 14 -7.11 17.60 -4.42
C ILE A 14 -6.89 16.10 -4.28
N MET A 15 -7.89 15.40 -3.75
CA MET A 15 -7.91 13.94 -3.61
C MET A 15 -9.01 13.36 -4.49
N LEU A 16 -8.63 12.68 -5.57
CA LEU A 16 -9.54 12.05 -6.52
C LEU A 16 -9.71 10.56 -6.22
N PHE A 17 -10.93 10.15 -5.92
CA PHE A 17 -11.27 8.77 -5.59
C PHE A 17 -12.14 8.12 -6.65
N GLY A 18 -11.59 7.12 -7.35
CA GLY A 18 -12.34 6.19 -8.20
C GLY A 18 -13.07 5.09 -7.43
N LYS A 19 -12.76 4.95 -6.12
CA LYS A 19 -13.35 3.95 -5.22
C LYS A 19 -13.48 4.48 -3.80
N PRO A 20 -14.48 4.02 -3.04
CA PRO A 20 -14.59 4.32 -1.61
C PRO A 20 -13.34 3.87 -0.83
N SER A 21 -12.84 4.72 0.06
CA SER A 21 -11.71 4.41 0.91
C SER A 21 -11.73 5.22 2.20
N THR A 22 -12.06 4.56 3.30
CA THR A 22 -12.07 5.20 4.63
C THR A 22 -10.67 5.59 5.08
N ARG A 23 -9.74 4.64 5.11
CA ARG A 23 -8.37 4.85 5.63
C ARG A 23 -7.59 5.88 4.82
N THR A 24 -7.53 5.74 3.50
CA THR A 24 -6.79 6.66 2.63
C THR A 24 -7.38 8.07 2.72
N ARG A 25 -8.71 8.19 2.69
CA ARG A 25 -9.39 9.49 2.77
C ARG A 25 -9.06 10.20 4.07
N ILE A 26 -9.27 9.54 5.21
CA ILE A 26 -9.06 10.14 6.53
C ILE A 26 -7.58 10.44 6.76
N SER A 27 -6.67 9.52 6.44
CA SER A 27 -5.26 9.70 6.74
C SER A 27 -4.61 10.82 5.91
N PHE A 28 -4.96 10.96 4.63
CA PHE A 28 -4.48 12.08 3.82
C PHE A 28 -5.10 13.42 4.25
N ASP A 29 -6.40 13.46 4.51
CA ASP A 29 -7.08 14.67 4.98
C ASP A 29 -6.46 15.18 6.30
N LEU A 30 -6.23 14.27 7.25
CA LEU A 30 -5.54 14.60 8.50
C LEU A 30 -4.09 15.03 8.27
N ALA A 31 -3.35 14.34 7.40
CA ALA A 31 -1.96 14.70 7.10
C ALA A 31 -1.86 16.12 6.54
N VAL A 32 -2.69 16.47 5.55
CA VAL A 32 -2.74 17.81 4.95
C VAL A 32 -3.07 18.88 6.00
N LYS A 33 -4.13 18.66 6.80
CA LYS A 33 -4.56 19.61 7.84
C LYS A 33 -3.50 19.81 8.92
N GLN A 34 -2.84 18.74 9.35
CA GLN A 34 -1.78 18.82 10.35
C GLN A 34 -0.51 19.50 9.84
N LEU A 35 -0.29 19.53 8.52
CA LEU A 35 0.78 20.28 7.88
C LEU A 35 0.39 21.75 7.54
N GLY A 36 -0.85 22.17 7.84
CA GLY A 36 -1.34 23.53 7.62
C GLY A 36 -1.97 23.77 6.25
N GLY A 37 -2.16 22.75 5.43
CA GLY A 37 -2.83 22.83 4.14
C GLY A 37 -4.33 22.63 4.21
N SER A 38 -4.97 22.67 3.05
CA SER A 38 -6.38 22.32 2.83
C SER A 38 -6.53 21.16 1.86
N SER A 39 -7.65 20.44 1.96
CA SER A 39 -7.96 19.31 1.09
C SER A 39 -9.34 19.45 0.47
N ILE A 40 -9.45 19.07 -0.81
CA ILE A 40 -10.72 18.93 -1.55
C ILE A 40 -10.82 17.47 -1.96
N ILE A 41 -11.95 16.85 -1.65
CA ILE A 41 -12.19 15.44 -1.97
C ILE A 41 -13.21 15.37 -3.11
N LEU A 42 -12.81 14.71 -4.20
CA LEU A 42 -13.63 14.48 -5.37
C LEU A 42 -13.82 12.97 -5.56
N ASN A 43 -15.05 12.54 -5.75
CA ASN A 43 -15.36 11.19 -6.18
C ASN A 43 -15.54 11.15 -7.69
N GLN A 44 -15.14 10.07 -8.34
CA GLN A 44 -15.22 9.95 -9.81
C GLN A 44 -16.64 10.09 -10.35
N ASP A 45 -17.66 9.73 -9.57
CA ASP A 45 -19.07 9.89 -9.92
C ASP A 45 -19.57 11.34 -9.84
N GLU A 46 -18.83 12.22 -9.17
CA GLU A 46 -19.14 13.66 -9.01
C GLU A 46 -18.50 14.53 -10.09
N ILE A 47 -17.60 13.97 -10.91
CA ILE A 47 -16.85 14.69 -11.94
C ILE A 47 -17.09 14.11 -13.34
N HIS A 48 -16.75 14.88 -14.38
CA HIS A 48 -16.98 14.48 -15.77
C HIS A 48 -15.94 13.48 -16.31
N TYR A 49 -14.79 13.35 -15.64
CA TYR A 49 -13.72 12.41 -15.97
C TYR A 49 -14.21 10.95 -15.94
N GLY A 50 -13.90 10.21 -17.02
CA GLY A 50 -14.22 8.78 -17.13
C GLY A 50 -15.66 8.47 -17.57
N LYS A 51 -16.51 9.49 -17.80
CA LYS A 51 -17.86 9.34 -18.33
C LYS A 51 -17.99 9.68 -19.82
N GLY A 52 -16.86 10.06 -20.46
CA GLY A 52 -16.80 10.42 -21.87
C GLY A 52 -17.02 11.90 -22.18
N ASP A 53 -17.37 12.70 -21.17
CA ASP A 53 -17.66 14.13 -21.34
C ASP A 53 -16.39 15.01 -21.25
N GLU A 54 -15.36 14.54 -20.53
CA GLU A 54 -14.10 15.25 -20.36
C GLU A 54 -12.91 14.28 -20.43
N THR A 55 -11.83 14.68 -21.11
CA THR A 55 -10.62 13.88 -21.21
C THR A 55 -9.76 14.00 -19.94
N ILE A 56 -8.92 12.99 -19.66
CA ILE A 56 -7.92 13.08 -18.56
C ILE A 56 -7.05 14.32 -18.73
N LYS A 57 -6.67 14.64 -19.95
CA LYS A 57 -5.86 15.83 -20.28
C LYS A 57 -6.53 17.13 -19.83
N ASP A 58 -7.81 17.30 -20.14
CA ASP A 58 -8.54 18.53 -19.83
C ASP A 58 -8.78 18.62 -18.32
N THR A 59 -9.19 17.51 -17.67
CA THR A 59 -9.33 17.43 -16.22
C THR A 59 -8.00 17.75 -15.52
N ALA A 60 -6.87 17.18 -15.97
CA ALA A 60 -5.54 17.43 -15.39
C ALA A 60 -5.17 18.92 -15.45
N LYS A 61 -5.41 19.57 -16.60
CA LYS A 61 -5.14 21.00 -16.78
C LYS A 61 -6.00 21.87 -15.87
N VAL A 62 -7.28 21.56 -15.73
CA VAL A 62 -8.19 22.28 -14.81
C VAL A 62 -7.72 22.11 -13.36
N LEU A 63 -7.43 20.88 -12.92
CA LEU A 63 -6.98 20.60 -11.55
C LEU A 63 -5.67 21.31 -11.24
N SER A 64 -4.76 21.44 -12.20
CA SER A 64 -3.48 22.15 -12.05
C SER A 64 -3.65 23.65 -11.80
N GLN A 65 -4.81 24.26 -12.14
CA GLN A 65 -5.08 25.67 -11.85
C GLN A 65 -5.60 25.90 -10.42
N TYR A 66 -6.13 24.86 -9.78
CA TYR A 66 -6.83 24.99 -8.50
C TYR A 66 -6.10 24.37 -7.31
N ALA A 67 -5.13 23.50 -7.58
CA ALA A 67 -4.41 22.78 -6.52
C ALA A 67 -2.90 22.86 -6.68
N ASP A 68 -2.20 22.60 -5.58
CA ASP A 68 -0.74 22.48 -5.55
C ASP A 68 -0.27 21.03 -5.69
N ILE A 69 -1.15 20.05 -5.44
CA ILE A 69 -0.85 18.62 -5.50
C ILE A 69 -2.13 17.81 -5.71
N LEU A 70 -2.02 16.75 -6.50
CA LEU A 70 -3.10 15.78 -6.72
C LEU A 70 -2.76 14.44 -6.06
N MET A 71 -3.69 13.87 -5.30
CA MET A 71 -3.65 12.45 -4.94
C MET A 71 -4.75 11.72 -5.70
N ILE A 72 -4.41 10.62 -6.37
CA ILE A 72 -5.38 9.80 -7.11
C ILE A 72 -5.40 8.36 -6.58
N ARG A 73 -6.60 7.84 -6.38
CA ARG A 73 -6.87 6.43 -6.08
C ARG A 73 -7.86 5.87 -7.08
N THR A 74 -7.40 5.00 -7.95
CA THR A 74 -8.15 4.45 -9.09
C THR A 74 -7.87 2.96 -9.27
N ASP A 75 -8.68 2.28 -10.11
CA ASP A 75 -8.40 0.90 -10.52
C ASP A 75 -7.39 0.79 -11.65
N SER A 76 -7.18 1.88 -12.40
CA SER A 76 -6.32 1.89 -13.58
C SER A 76 -4.99 2.58 -13.29
N HIS A 77 -3.90 1.84 -13.34
CA HIS A 77 -2.56 2.45 -13.23
C HIS A 77 -2.27 3.38 -14.41
N ASN A 78 -2.77 3.02 -15.60
CA ASN A 78 -2.62 3.86 -16.79
C ASN A 78 -3.26 5.25 -16.62
N ASP A 79 -4.31 5.40 -15.80
CA ASP A 79 -4.89 6.71 -15.53
C ASP A 79 -3.92 7.61 -14.76
N VAL A 80 -3.16 7.04 -13.81
CA VAL A 80 -2.12 7.78 -13.08
C VAL A 80 -1.02 8.24 -14.04
N ASP A 81 -0.57 7.36 -14.93
CA ASP A 81 0.44 7.67 -15.95
C ASP A 81 -0.05 8.76 -16.91
N GLU A 82 -1.33 8.71 -17.30
CA GLU A 82 -1.91 9.71 -18.20
C GLU A 82 -2.11 11.06 -17.50
N PHE A 83 -2.60 11.10 -16.26
CA PHE A 83 -2.64 12.32 -15.46
C PHE A 83 -1.25 12.95 -15.33
N GLN A 84 -0.22 12.15 -15.00
CA GLN A 84 1.14 12.64 -14.83
C GLN A 84 1.69 13.36 -16.06
N LYS A 85 1.32 12.93 -17.29
CA LYS A 85 1.76 13.57 -18.53
C LYS A 85 1.19 14.98 -18.74
N HIS A 86 0.06 15.29 -18.12
CA HIS A 86 -0.71 16.50 -18.38
C HIS A 86 -0.87 17.44 -17.18
N LEU A 87 -0.46 16.99 -15.99
CA LEU A 87 -0.44 17.80 -14.77
C LEU A 87 0.80 18.71 -14.73
N ASP A 88 0.60 19.95 -14.33
CA ASP A 88 1.68 20.91 -14.02
C ASP A 88 2.00 20.90 -12.51
N ILE A 89 1.36 20.06 -11.73
CA ILE A 89 1.52 19.88 -10.28
C ILE A 89 1.91 18.42 -9.96
N PRO A 90 2.56 18.17 -8.80
CA PRO A 90 2.87 16.81 -8.37
C PRO A 90 1.64 15.90 -8.23
N ILE A 91 1.83 14.61 -8.52
CA ILE A 91 0.81 13.57 -8.35
C ILE A 91 1.26 12.50 -7.36
N ILE A 92 0.39 12.12 -6.44
CA ILE A 92 0.59 11.00 -5.51
C ILE A 92 -0.32 9.83 -5.91
N ASN A 93 0.28 8.67 -6.15
CA ASN A 93 -0.48 7.42 -6.30
C ASN A 93 -1.00 6.95 -4.92
N GLY A 94 -2.27 7.17 -4.64
CA GLY A 94 -2.95 6.73 -3.42
C GLY A 94 -3.26 5.23 -3.40
N LEU A 95 -3.39 4.60 -4.55
CA LEU A 95 -3.53 3.17 -4.86
C LEU A 95 -4.00 2.99 -6.30
N THR A 96 -3.47 1.97 -6.96
CA THR A 96 -4.01 1.44 -8.24
C THR A 96 -4.14 -0.09 -8.17
N ASP A 97 -4.62 -0.71 -9.24
CA ASP A 97 -4.59 -2.16 -9.41
C ASP A 97 -3.18 -2.75 -9.44
N LEU A 98 -2.17 -1.95 -9.82
CA LEU A 98 -0.78 -2.37 -9.94
C LEU A 98 0.02 -2.14 -8.65
N SER A 99 -0.19 -1.04 -7.93
CA SER A 99 0.66 -0.64 -6.81
C SER A 99 -0.06 0.14 -5.71
N HIS A 100 0.53 0.12 -4.50
CA HIS A 100 0.07 0.88 -3.32
C HIS A 100 1.26 1.50 -2.55
N PRO A 101 2.01 2.44 -3.15
CA PRO A 101 3.28 2.93 -2.61
C PRO A 101 3.13 3.60 -1.24
N CYS A 102 2.07 4.38 -1.02
CA CYS A 102 1.85 5.05 0.27
C CYS A 102 1.60 4.07 1.44
N GLN A 103 1.09 2.87 1.15
CA GLN A 103 0.98 1.83 2.17
C GLN A 103 2.35 1.31 2.54
N ILE A 104 3.18 0.99 1.56
CA ILE A 104 4.51 0.43 1.78
C ILE A 104 5.42 1.38 2.58
N MET A 105 5.34 2.68 2.33
CA MET A 105 6.09 3.66 3.13
C MET A 105 5.68 3.64 4.60
N ALA A 106 4.39 3.47 4.89
CA ALA A 106 3.90 3.30 6.25
C ALA A 106 4.31 1.95 6.87
N ASP A 107 4.37 0.90 6.06
CA ASP A 107 4.78 -0.44 6.49
C ASP A 107 6.27 -0.47 6.87
N ILE A 108 7.12 0.18 6.06
CA ILE A 108 8.55 0.35 6.35
C ILE A 108 8.74 1.14 7.64
N LEU A 109 8.09 2.30 7.77
CA LEU A 109 8.13 3.10 9.00
C LEU A 109 7.73 2.28 10.21
N THR A 110 6.64 1.52 10.12
CA THR A 110 6.16 0.66 11.21
C THR A 110 7.15 -0.44 11.56
N PHE A 111 7.74 -1.05 10.54
CA PHE A 111 8.78 -2.05 10.76
C PHE A 111 9.97 -1.45 11.49
N GLU A 112 10.47 -0.29 11.04
CA GLU A 112 11.65 0.37 11.61
C GLU A 112 11.42 0.85 13.04
N GLU A 113 10.22 1.33 13.37
CA GLU A 113 9.85 1.66 14.75
C GLU A 113 9.82 0.43 15.67
N ALA A 114 9.37 -0.72 15.16
CA ALA A 114 9.22 -1.93 15.94
C ALA A 114 10.52 -2.78 16.03
N LYS A 115 11.36 -2.75 14.98
CA LYS A 115 12.48 -3.70 14.78
C LYS A 115 13.80 -3.03 14.39
N GLY A 116 13.86 -1.72 14.25
CA GLY A 116 15.03 -0.99 13.72
C GLY A 116 15.18 -1.13 12.21
N ASP A 117 16.31 -0.70 11.69
CA ASP A 117 16.58 -0.63 10.24
C ASP A 117 16.15 -1.90 9.49
N ILE A 118 15.37 -1.71 8.44
CA ILE A 118 14.82 -2.78 7.59
C ILE A 118 15.89 -3.40 6.67
N ASN A 119 17.00 -2.70 6.43
CA ASN A 119 18.06 -3.20 5.57
C ASN A 119 18.59 -4.56 6.07
N GLY A 120 18.65 -5.55 5.18
CA GLY A 120 19.13 -6.90 5.49
C GLY A 120 18.16 -7.75 6.29
N LYS A 121 16.98 -7.25 6.65
CA LYS A 121 15.92 -8.04 7.31
C LYS A 121 15.15 -8.88 6.31
N THR A 122 14.36 -9.83 6.81
CA THR A 122 13.54 -10.72 6.00
C THR A 122 12.07 -10.46 6.26
N ILE A 123 11.33 -10.13 5.21
CA ILE A 123 9.87 -9.95 5.24
C ILE A 123 9.22 -11.11 4.50
N ALA A 124 8.25 -11.77 5.12
CA ALA A 124 7.42 -12.80 4.52
C ALA A 124 6.04 -12.24 4.15
N TRP A 125 5.71 -12.29 2.86
CA TRP A 125 4.37 -12.01 2.36
C TRP A 125 3.62 -13.32 2.08
N LEU A 126 2.36 -13.44 2.55
CA LEU A 126 1.57 -14.65 2.37
C LEU A 126 0.19 -14.34 1.77
N GLY A 127 -0.16 -15.06 0.72
CA GLY A 127 -1.49 -15.01 0.11
C GLY A 127 -1.49 -14.59 -1.36
N ASP A 128 -2.28 -13.57 -1.70
CA ASP A 128 -2.43 -13.09 -3.06
C ASP A 128 -1.25 -12.21 -3.51
N GLY A 129 -0.72 -12.47 -4.69
CA GLY A 129 0.31 -11.64 -5.33
C GLY A 129 -0.30 -10.36 -5.92
N ASN A 130 -0.94 -9.55 -5.08
CA ASN A 130 -1.71 -8.36 -5.45
C ASN A 130 -0.84 -7.08 -5.61
N ASN A 131 -1.49 -5.94 -5.75
CA ASN A 131 -0.83 -4.63 -5.88
C ASN A 131 0.04 -4.25 -4.66
N VAL A 132 -0.32 -4.70 -3.45
CA VAL A 132 0.49 -4.45 -2.24
C VAL A 132 1.78 -5.26 -2.30
N SER A 133 1.70 -6.56 -2.66
CA SER A 133 2.89 -7.40 -2.85
C SER A 133 3.80 -6.89 -3.97
N ASN A 134 3.23 -6.35 -5.06
CA ASN A 134 3.99 -5.69 -6.12
C ASN A 134 4.83 -4.53 -5.57
N SER A 135 4.21 -3.66 -4.77
CA SER A 135 4.91 -2.53 -4.14
C SER A 135 5.96 -2.98 -3.12
N PHE A 136 5.75 -4.11 -2.42
CA PHE A 136 6.79 -4.69 -1.57
C PHE A 136 8.02 -5.17 -2.35
N ILE A 137 7.83 -5.72 -3.56
CA ILE A 137 8.95 -6.12 -4.43
C ILE A 137 9.78 -4.90 -4.84
N GLU A 138 9.10 -3.79 -5.21
CA GLU A 138 9.77 -2.54 -5.55
C GLU A 138 10.53 -1.96 -4.34
N ALA A 139 9.91 -1.97 -3.16
CA ALA A 139 10.52 -1.52 -1.92
C ALA A 139 11.72 -2.38 -1.51
N ALA A 140 11.63 -3.71 -1.62
CA ALA A 140 12.73 -4.62 -1.30
C ALA A 140 13.99 -4.30 -2.12
N THR A 141 13.80 -3.92 -3.40
CA THR A 141 14.89 -3.48 -4.27
C THR A 141 15.56 -2.19 -3.77
N LYS A 142 14.77 -1.24 -3.27
CA LYS A 142 15.26 0.08 -2.83
C LYS A 142 15.84 0.06 -1.41
N PHE A 143 15.14 -0.59 -0.47
CA PHE A 143 15.50 -0.64 0.94
C PHE A 143 16.37 -1.84 1.31
N LYS A 144 16.69 -2.70 0.33
CA LYS A 144 17.66 -3.82 0.46
C LYS A 144 17.32 -4.83 1.55
N PHE A 145 16.03 -5.11 1.77
CA PHE A 145 15.59 -6.23 2.59
C PHE A 145 15.32 -7.47 1.72
N GLU A 146 15.35 -8.64 2.32
CA GLU A 146 14.94 -9.89 1.69
C GLU A 146 13.41 -10.01 1.71
N LEU A 147 12.79 -10.29 0.56
CA LEU A 147 11.37 -10.53 0.46
C LEU A 147 11.09 -11.97 0.05
N LYS A 148 10.36 -12.69 0.88
CA LYS A 148 9.89 -14.04 0.61
C LYS A 148 8.36 -14.01 0.42
N ILE A 149 7.89 -14.38 -0.77
CA ILE A 149 6.46 -14.37 -1.13
C ILE A 149 5.96 -15.79 -1.26
N ALA A 150 5.03 -16.20 -0.40
CA ALA A 150 4.27 -17.43 -0.58
C ALA A 150 2.91 -17.12 -1.19
N CYS A 151 2.70 -17.57 -2.43
CA CYS A 151 1.45 -17.38 -3.15
C CYS A 151 1.15 -18.55 -4.08
N PRO A 152 -0.14 -18.80 -4.41
CA PRO A 152 -0.48 -19.80 -5.39
C PRO A 152 0.08 -19.44 -6.76
N LYS A 153 0.50 -20.42 -7.54
CA LYS A 153 0.99 -20.22 -8.92
C LYS A 153 0.05 -19.39 -9.79
N LYS A 154 -1.27 -19.48 -9.55
CA LYS A 154 -2.29 -18.71 -10.27
C LYS A 154 -2.35 -17.22 -9.86
N TYR A 155 -1.90 -16.88 -8.67
CA TYR A 155 -2.01 -15.56 -8.06
C TYR A 155 -0.63 -14.99 -7.69
N GLN A 156 0.33 -15.14 -8.60
CA GLN A 156 1.66 -14.58 -8.44
C GLN A 156 1.69 -13.07 -8.72
N PRO A 157 2.67 -12.34 -8.14
CA PRO A 157 2.89 -10.93 -8.44
C PRO A 157 3.11 -10.64 -9.92
N ASN A 158 3.03 -9.38 -10.29
CA ASN A 158 3.22 -8.93 -11.66
C ASN A 158 4.60 -9.35 -12.20
N LYS A 159 4.61 -10.08 -13.33
CA LYS A 159 5.83 -10.65 -13.93
C LYS A 159 6.86 -9.60 -14.32
N LYS A 160 6.44 -8.40 -14.76
CA LYS A 160 7.35 -7.31 -15.14
C LYS A 160 8.07 -6.79 -13.90
N ILE A 161 7.35 -6.54 -12.80
CA ILE A 161 7.92 -6.09 -11.52
C ILE A 161 8.89 -7.12 -10.96
N VAL A 162 8.52 -8.40 -10.96
CA VAL A 162 9.42 -9.51 -10.55
C VAL A 162 10.68 -9.56 -11.42
N SER A 163 10.54 -9.43 -12.73
CA SER A 163 11.69 -9.44 -13.66
C SER A 163 12.62 -8.25 -13.40
N GLU A 164 12.06 -7.06 -13.18
CA GLU A 164 12.84 -5.86 -12.91
C GLU A 164 13.58 -5.94 -11.55
N ALA A 165 12.91 -6.43 -10.52
CA ALA A 165 13.54 -6.66 -9.23
C ALA A 165 14.72 -7.63 -9.31
N LYS A 166 14.60 -8.72 -10.08
CA LYS A 166 15.70 -9.67 -10.33
C LYS A 166 16.87 -9.04 -11.06
N LYS A 167 16.63 -8.20 -12.07
CA LYS A 167 17.68 -7.45 -12.77
C LYS A 167 18.45 -6.51 -11.83
N ASN A 168 17.76 -5.96 -10.83
CA ASN A 168 18.36 -5.08 -9.83
C ASN A 168 18.90 -5.84 -8.59
N ASN A 169 19.14 -7.15 -8.71
CA ASN A 169 19.69 -8.01 -7.64
C ASN A 169 18.88 -7.99 -6.33
N CYS A 170 17.55 -7.82 -6.41
CA CYS A 170 16.67 -7.94 -5.26
C CYS A 170 16.71 -9.38 -4.71
N LYS A 171 16.88 -9.52 -3.40
CA LYS A 171 16.74 -10.81 -2.71
C LYS A 171 15.26 -11.18 -2.63
N LEU A 172 14.77 -11.88 -3.64
CA LEU A 172 13.37 -12.23 -3.80
C LEU A 172 13.20 -13.75 -3.98
N LEU A 173 12.48 -14.38 -3.05
CA LEU A 173 11.97 -15.74 -3.15
C LEU A 173 10.47 -15.71 -3.47
N ILE A 174 10.01 -16.50 -4.43
CA ILE A 174 8.57 -16.75 -4.68
C ILE A 174 8.35 -18.26 -4.61
N THR A 175 7.50 -18.70 -3.70
CA THR A 175 7.21 -20.10 -3.42
C THR A 175 5.71 -20.36 -3.31
N GLU A 176 5.31 -21.64 -3.34
CA GLU A 176 3.95 -22.06 -2.97
C GLU A 176 3.87 -22.62 -1.54
N ASP A 177 4.98 -22.66 -0.82
CA ASP A 177 5.03 -23.12 0.57
C ASP A 177 5.04 -21.91 1.54
N PRO A 178 3.96 -21.70 2.32
CA PRO A 178 3.89 -20.61 3.28
C PRO A 178 4.90 -20.75 4.43
N PHE A 179 5.31 -21.97 4.79
CA PHE A 179 6.27 -22.19 5.85
C PHE A 179 7.69 -21.84 5.39
N GLU A 180 8.07 -22.18 4.16
CA GLU A 180 9.35 -21.78 3.55
C GLU A 180 9.48 -20.24 3.51
N ALA A 181 8.42 -19.53 3.19
CA ALA A 181 8.46 -18.07 3.19
C ALA A 181 8.56 -17.48 4.60
N ALA A 182 7.83 -18.06 5.57
CA ALA A 182 7.81 -17.56 6.95
C ALA A 182 9.08 -17.92 7.74
N GLU A 183 9.82 -18.93 7.31
CA GLU A 183 11.01 -19.41 8.04
C GLU A 183 12.04 -18.31 8.24
N GLY A 184 12.33 -18.02 9.52
CA GLY A 184 13.30 -17.02 9.92
C GLY A 184 12.96 -15.57 9.57
N ALA A 185 11.72 -15.28 9.18
CA ALA A 185 11.29 -13.92 8.85
C ALA A 185 11.27 -13.01 10.09
N ASP A 186 11.65 -11.74 9.91
CA ASP A 186 11.53 -10.69 10.93
C ASP A 186 10.12 -10.11 11.00
N CYS A 187 9.39 -10.19 9.88
CA CYS A 187 8.00 -9.77 9.78
C CYS A 187 7.22 -10.75 8.90
N VAL A 188 5.99 -11.07 9.31
CA VAL A 188 5.02 -11.80 8.51
C VAL A 188 3.89 -10.84 8.15
N MET A 189 3.55 -10.78 6.87
CA MET A 189 2.51 -9.89 6.38
C MET A 189 1.56 -10.60 5.42
N THR A 190 0.31 -10.19 5.43
CA THR A 190 -0.72 -10.60 4.47
C THR A 190 -1.67 -9.45 4.17
N ASP A 191 -2.51 -9.67 3.19
CA ASP A 191 -3.61 -8.77 2.84
C ASP A 191 -4.85 -9.57 2.52
N LYS A 192 -5.96 -8.89 2.41
CA LYS A 192 -7.26 -9.47 2.08
C LYS A 192 -7.22 -10.27 0.79
N TRP A 193 -7.67 -11.53 0.84
CA TRP A 193 -7.66 -12.42 -0.33
C TRP A 193 -8.61 -11.98 -1.44
N ILE A 194 -9.70 -11.33 -1.08
CA ILE A 194 -10.71 -10.86 -2.02
C ILE A 194 -10.73 -9.34 -2.00
N SER A 195 -10.26 -8.73 -3.08
CA SER A 195 -10.36 -7.29 -3.27
C SER A 195 -11.75 -6.88 -3.79
N MET A 196 -12.07 -5.58 -3.70
CA MET A 196 -13.30 -5.04 -4.30
C MET A 196 -13.28 -5.14 -5.83
N SER A 197 -12.09 -5.20 -6.44
CA SER A 197 -11.88 -5.31 -7.90
C SER A 197 -11.93 -6.74 -8.42
N ASP A 198 -11.99 -7.76 -7.55
CA ASP A 198 -12.02 -9.16 -7.99
C ASP A 198 -13.31 -9.49 -8.75
N LYS A 199 -13.17 -9.76 -10.04
CA LYS A 199 -14.27 -10.13 -10.96
C LYS A 199 -14.50 -11.63 -11.08
N GLY A 200 -13.64 -12.47 -10.46
CA GLY A 200 -13.68 -13.93 -10.57
C GLY A 200 -14.51 -14.63 -9.50
N ASP A 201 -14.48 -15.97 -9.53
CA ASP A 201 -15.11 -16.82 -8.51
C ASP A 201 -14.39 -16.67 -7.15
N LYS A 202 -14.98 -15.85 -6.30
CA LYS A 202 -14.47 -15.53 -4.96
C LYS A 202 -14.36 -16.76 -4.06
N LYS A 203 -15.31 -17.73 -4.17
CA LYS A 203 -15.28 -18.97 -3.38
C LYS A 203 -14.08 -19.84 -3.78
N LYS A 204 -13.86 -19.99 -5.08
CA LYS A 204 -12.72 -20.74 -5.62
C LYS A 204 -11.38 -20.10 -5.22
N LYS A 205 -11.27 -18.75 -5.29
CA LYS A 205 -10.08 -18.02 -4.87
C LYS A 205 -9.79 -18.25 -3.38
N LYS A 206 -10.78 -18.10 -2.51
CA LYS A 206 -10.64 -18.37 -1.06
C LYS A 206 -10.19 -19.81 -0.78
N LYS A 207 -10.76 -20.81 -1.48
CA LYS A 207 -10.36 -22.22 -1.32
C LYS A 207 -8.88 -22.44 -1.66
N ILE A 208 -8.39 -21.81 -2.73
CA ILE A 208 -6.98 -21.89 -3.15
C ILE A 208 -6.07 -21.20 -2.14
N LEU A 209 -6.46 -20.04 -1.62
CA LEU A 209 -5.65 -19.23 -0.71
C LEU A 209 -5.66 -19.76 0.74
N LYS A 210 -6.57 -20.64 1.11
CA LYS A 210 -6.74 -21.13 2.49
C LYS A 210 -5.44 -21.66 3.14
N LYS A 211 -4.56 -22.30 2.36
CA LYS A 211 -3.26 -22.81 2.87
C LYS A 211 -2.27 -21.72 3.24
N PHE A 212 -2.49 -20.46 2.79
CA PHE A 212 -1.66 -19.29 3.05
C PHE A 212 -2.16 -18.44 4.23
N GLN A 213 -3.16 -18.93 4.98
CA GLN A 213 -3.67 -18.25 6.15
C GLN A 213 -2.55 -18.05 7.19
N VAL A 214 -2.40 -16.82 7.66
CA VAL A 214 -1.49 -16.53 8.77
C VAL A 214 -2.17 -16.91 10.08
N ASN A 215 -1.64 -17.94 10.72
CA ASN A 215 -2.08 -18.45 11.99
C ASN A 215 -0.88 -18.63 12.93
N LYS A 216 -1.13 -18.99 14.19
CA LYS A 216 -0.07 -19.15 15.20
C LYS A 216 1.00 -20.16 14.78
N LYS A 217 0.61 -21.28 14.16
CA LYS A 217 1.57 -22.30 13.69
C LYS A 217 2.55 -21.70 12.68
N LEU A 218 2.05 -20.88 11.75
CA LEU A 218 2.86 -20.21 10.76
C LEU A 218 3.75 -19.13 11.42
N MET A 219 3.20 -18.32 12.32
CA MET A 219 3.98 -17.33 13.05
C MET A 219 5.14 -17.95 13.85
N ASN A 220 4.98 -19.18 14.36
CA ASN A 220 6.03 -19.91 15.05
C ASN A 220 7.19 -20.35 14.14
N SER A 221 7.05 -20.30 12.82
CA SER A 221 8.14 -20.56 11.86
C SER A 221 8.99 -19.30 11.61
N ALA A 222 8.48 -18.14 11.90
CA ALA A 222 9.22 -16.90 11.88
C ALA A 222 10.11 -16.77 13.14
N LYS A 223 10.91 -15.72 13.22
CA LYS A 223 11.69 -15.44 14.44
C LYS A 223 10.76 -15.26 15.64
N THR A 224 11.22 -15.59 16.81
CA THR A 224 10.43 -15.49 18.06
C THR A 224 9.96 -14.06 18.35
N ASP A 225 10.74 -13.08 17.90
CA ASP A 225 10.46 -11.65 17.99
C ASP A 225 9.90 -11.05 16.68
N ALA A 226 9.47 -11.90 15.72
CA ALA A 226 8.84 -11.46 14.49
C ALA A 226 7.56 -10.70 14.78
N ILE A 227 7.32 -9.64 13.98
CA ILE A 227 6.06 -8.88 14.03
C ILE A 227 5.09 -9.36 12.95
N PHE A 228 3.80 -9.11 13.19
CA PHE A 228 2.75 -9.32 12.20
C PHE A 228 2.18 -7.98 11.74
N MET A 229 2.03 -7.81 10.41
CA MET A 229 1.43 -6.64 9.77
C MET A 229 0.29 -7.02 8.82
N HIS A 230 -0.67 -6.12 8.68
CA HIS A 230 -1.80 -6.22 7.74
C HIS A 230 -2.31 -4.82 7.38
N CYS A 231 -2.39 -4.50 6.09
CA CYS A 231 -2.78 -3.15 5.64
C CYS A 231 -4.26 -2.78 5.89
N LEU A 232 -5.07 -3.74 6.38
CA LEU A 232 -6.51 -3.58 6.65
C LEU A 232 -7.36 -3.15 5.42
N PRO A 233 -8.65 -3.56 5.36
CA PRO A 233 -9.40 -4.32 6.35
C PRO A 233 -9.04 -5.80 6.35
N ALA A 234 -9.00 -6.44 7.52
CA ALA A 234 -8.78 -7.87 7.64
C ALA A 234 -10.09 -8.64 7.67
N SER A 235 -10.14 -9.80 6.99
CA SER A 235 -11.20 -10.79 7.16
C SER A 235 -10.71 -11.84 8.15
N ARG A 236 -11.05 -11.63 9.43
CA ARG A 236 -10.65 -12.52 10.52
C ARG A 236 -11.06 -13.96 10.23
N ASP A 237 -10.15 -14.89 10.52
CA ASP A 237 -10.28 -16.32 10.30
C ASP A 237 -10.36 -16.74 8.81
N GLU A 238 -10.14 -15.78 7.89
CA GLU A 238 -9.85 -16.04 6.48
C GLU A 238 -8.33 -15.94 6.23
N GLU A 239 -7.79 -14.78 5.86
CA GLU A 239 -6.36 -14.61 5.59
C GLU A 239 -5.48 -14.58 6.85
N VAL A 240 -6.06 -14.22 7.98
CA VAL A 240 -5.38 -14.19 9.28
C VAL A 240 -6.34 -14.63 10.39
N THR A 241 -5.85 -15.40 11.35
CA THR A 241 -6.66 -15.78 12.52
C THR A 241 -6.78 -14.62 13.49
N SER A 242 -7.91 -14.58 14.23
CA SER A 242 -8.14 -13.59 15.28
C SER A 242 -7.03 -13.63 16.35
N GLU A 243 -6.51 -14.81 16.68
CA GLU A 243 -5.39 -14.98 17.63
C GLU A 243 -4.12 -14.25 17.18
N VAL A 244 -3.78 -14.28 15.90
CA VAL A 244 -2.60 -13.56 15.36
C VAL A 244 -2.89 -12.07 15.29
N MET A 245 -4.08 -11.69 14.80
CA MET A 245 -4.49 -10.30 14.62
C MET A 245 -4.47 -9.50 15.93
N ASP A 246 -4.88 -10.12 17.03
CA ASP A 246 -4.95 -9.50 18.36
C ASP A 246 -3.77 -9.94 19.27
N GLY A 247 -2.83 -10.72 18.72
CA GLY A 247 -1.67 -11.24 19.45
C GLY A 247 -0.59 -10.19 19.70
N LYS A 248 0.33 -10.51 20.63
CA LYS A 248 1.42 -9.60 21.06
C LYS A 248 2.39 -9.22 19.92
N GLN A 249 2.49 -10.03 18.87
CA GLN A 249 3.34 -9.79 17.72
C GLN A 249 2.67 -8.86 16.68
N SER A 250 1.37 -8.59 16.82
CA SER A 250 0.61 -7.75 15.89
C SER A 250 0.89 -6.27 16.12
N VAL A 251 1.32 -5.59 15.08
CA VAL A 251 1.53 -4.13 15.06
C VAL A 251 0.58 -3.43 14.08
N VAL A 252 -0.54 -4.07 13.74
CA VAL A 252 -1.48 -3.59 12.71
C VAL A 252 -2.10 -2.22 13.04
N TRP A 253 -2.28 -1.90 14.33
CA TRP A 253 -2.84 -0.61 14.74
C TRP A 253 -1.79 0.50 14.65
N LEU A 254 -0.53 0.22 14.99
CA LEU A 254 0.59 1.13 14.75
C LEU A 254 0.77 1.37 13.26
N GLN A 255 0.70 0.32 12.45
CA GLN A 255 0.76 0.40 10.98
C GLN A 255 -0.36 1.30 10.41
N ALA A 256 -1.58 1.17 10.92
CA ALA A 256 -2.69 2.03 10.51
C ALA A 256 -2.47 3.49 10.91
N PHE A 257 -1.90 3.76 12.07
CA PHE A 257 -1.55 5.10 12.55
C PHE A 257 -0.42 5.72 11.73
N ASN A 258 0.60 4.94 11.40
CA ASN A 258 1.76 5.36 10.61
C ASN A 258 1.42 5.78 9.18
N ARG A 259 0.23 5.44 8.69
CA ARG A 259 -0.29 5.99 7.43
C ARG A 259 -0.28 7.52 7.42
N ILE A 260 -0.63 8.15 8.54
CA ILE A 260 -0.65 9.62 8.64
C ILE A 260 0.78 10.17 8.53
N HIS A 261 1.73 9.59 9.26
CA HIS A 261 3.12 10.06 9.31
C HIS A 261 3.83 9.87 7.97
N ALA A 262 3.72 8.70 7.36
CA ALA A 262 4.28 8.44 6.02
C ALA A 262 3.70 9.40 4.97
N GLN A 263 2.39 9.66 5.02
CA GLN A 263 1.73 10.56 4.06
C GLN A 263 2.14 12.02 4.27
N LYS A 264 2.36 12.48 5.50
CA LYS A 264 2.93 13.81 5.76
C LYS A 264 4.28 13.96 5.04
N SER A 265 5.19 13.02 5.25
CA SER A 265 6.52 13.06 4.62
C SER A 265 6.45 13.01 3.09
N ILE A 266 5.53 12.21 2.52
CA ILE A 266 5.30 12.14 1.07
C ILE A 266 4.80 13.49 0.54
N ILE A 267 3.82 14.11 1.21
CA ILE A 267 3.25 15.40 0.80
C ILE A 267 4.33 16.50 0.84
N GLU A 268 5.08 16.58 1.92
CA GLU A 268 6.17 17.55 2.06
C GLU A 268 7.25 17.34 0.98
N TRP A 269 7.61 16.07 0.71
CA TRP A 269 8.59 15.76 -0.32
C TRP A 269 8.12 16.17 -1.72
N CYS A 270 6.85 15.95 -2.03
CA CYS A 270 6.27 16.34 -3.32
C CYS A 270 6.14 17.85 -3.53
N LEU A 271 6.05 18.64 -2.45
CA LEU A 271 5.84 20.09 -2.50
C LEU A 271 7.13 20.90 -2.28
N LYS A 272 8.27 20.25 -2.06
CA LYS A 272 9.60 20.88 -2.04
C LYS A 272 10.10 21.11 -3.46
#